data_79d46509a38b57fb51b3ec4f3a49c1b9
#
_entry.id   79d46509a38b57fb51b3ec4f3a49c1b9
#
_cell.length_a   1.000
_cell.length_b   1.000
_cell.length_c   1.000
_cell.angle_alpha   90.00
_cell.angle_beta   90.00
_cell.angle_gamma   90.00
#
_symmetry.space_group_name_H-M   'P 1'
#
loop_
_entity.id
_entity.type
_entity.pdbx_description
1 polymer ?
#
loop_
_entity_poly.entity_id
_entity_poly.type
_entity_poly.pdbx_seq_one_letter_code
_entity_poly.pdbx_strand_id
1 'polypeptide(L)'
;FWGLFPTVAQVAILVGSAFVAFFATLWVQTKDTSGYFSKLAAMVAFACFVLDLTMLGQIFNVTPSDLALVPWALYALLLAYLCNARLLLAAAILCVMGFIAARVGTWGGGYWLGVGERPENFFPAAALIFAVPLCFEQRNFSGFAVIYRVFALLGLFLPMLVLANWGSGSYLALPSALIEGLYQVAGFVAAALVI
;
A
#
# COMPACT_ATOMS: atom_id res chain seq x y z
N PHE A 1 3.60 -26.06 -20.91
CA PHE A 1 4.87 -26.55 -20.28
C PHE A 1 4.84 -26.47 -18.75
N TRP A 2 4.29 -25.40 -18.14
CA TRP A 2 4.28 -25.23 -16.68
C TRP A 2 3.53 -26.36 -15.95
N GLY A 3 2.40 -26.79 -16.47
CA GLY A 3 1.59 -27.89 -15.89
C GLY A 3 2.22 -29.27 -15.96
N LEU A 4 3.36 -29.44 -16.63
CA LEU A 4 4.10 -30.70 -16.69
C LEU A 4 5.00 -30.94 -15.46
N PHE A 5 5.30 -29.86 -14.72
CA PHE A 5 6.12 -30.00 -13.51
C PHE A 5 5.28 -30.44 -12.32
N PRO A 6 5.81 -31.32 -11.46
CA PRO A 6 5.15 -31.65 -10.19
C PRO A 6 5.03 -30.40 -9.32
N THR A 7 3.97 -30.31 -8.53
CA THR A 7 3.66 -29.13 -7.68
C THR A 7 4.84 -28.71 -6.81
N VAL A 8 5.59 -29.68 -6.26
CA VAL A 8 6.79 -29.40 -5.44
C VAL A 8 7.86 -28.66 -6.24
N ALA A 9 8.09 -29.04 -7.50
CA ALA A 9 9.06 -28.36 -8.36
C ALA A 9 8.59 -26.94 -8.73
N GLN A 10 7.30 -26.76 -9.00
CA GLN A 10 6.74 -25.43 -9.28
C GLN A 10 6.93 -24.48 -8.08
N VAL A 11 6.60 -24.94 -6.87
CA VAL A 11 6.80 -24.19 -5.63
C VAL A 11 8.28 -23.87 -5.40
N ALA A 12 9.17 -24.86 -5.59
CA ALA A 12 10.60 -24.65 -5.41
C ALA A 12 11.18 -23.62 -6.39
N ILE A 13 10.71 -23.61 -7.65
CA ILE A 13 11.13 -22.62 -8.65
C ILE A 13 10.65 -21.23 -8.26
N LEU A 14 9.38 -21.05 -7.86
CA LEU A 14 8.83 -19.75 -7.48
C LEU A 14 9.51 -19.19 -6.23
N VAL A 15 9.65 -19.99 -5.19
CA VAL A 15 10.36 -19.57 -3.97
C VAL A 15 11.83 -19.26 -4.27
N GLY A 16 12.49 -20.12 -5.08
CA GLY A 16 13.86 -19.91 -5.51
C GLY A 16 14.03 -18.61 -6.31
N SER A 17 13.11 -18.29 -7.23
CA SER A 17 13.17 -17.06 -8.04
C SER A 17 13.06 -15.81 -7.16
N ALA A 18 12.19 -15.80 -6.14
CA ALA A 18 12.08 -14.69 -5.20
C ALA A 18 13.38 -14.45 -4.42
N PHE A 19 14.01 -15.52 -3.93
CA PHE A 19 15.30 -15.42 -3.24
C PHE A 19 16.42 -14.95 -4.18
N VAL A 20 16.50 -15.52 -5.39
CA VAL A 20 17.50 -15.11 -6.39
C VAL A 20 17.33 -13.64 -6.74
N ALA A 21 16.12 -13.16 -6.98
CA ALA A 21 15.87 -11.75 -7.27
C ALA A 21 16.26 -10.84 -6.10
N PHE A 22 15.98 -11.25 -4.86
CA PHE A 22 16.38 -10.50 -3.67
C PHE A 22 17.91 -10.43 -3.54
N PHE A 23 18.60 -11.55 -3.60
CA PHE A 23 20.07 -11.56 -3.50
C PHE A 23 20.77 -10.88 -4.68
N ALA A 24 20.21 -11.00 -5.89
CA ALA A 24 20.69 -10.24 -7.04
C ALA A 24 20.57 -8.73 -6.81
N THR A 25 19.48 -8.27 -6.19
CA THR A 25 19.31 -6.86 -5.82
C THR A 25 20.39 -6.41 -4.84
N LEU A 26 20.65 -7.20 -3.80
CA LEU A 26 21.72 -6.90 -2.84
C LEU A 26 23.11 -6.88 -3.51
N TRP A 27 23.38 -7.83 -4.39
CA TRP A 27 24.64 -7.88 -5.13
C TRP A 27 24.81 -6.68 -6.06
N VAL A 28 23.76 -6.28 -6.80
CA VAL A 28 23.77 -5.07 -7.63
C VAL A 28 24.04 -3.85 -6.77
N GLN A 29 23.41 -3.73 -5.60
CA GLN A 29 23.59 -2.63 -4.67
C GLN A 29 25.06 -2.46 -4.23
N THR A 30 25.81 -3.56 -4.07
CA THR A 30 27.24 -3.49 -3.70
C THR A 30 28.13 -3.00 -4.84
N LYS A 31 27.68 -3.07 -6.09
CA LYS A 31 28.43 -2.71 -7.30
C LYS A 31 27.98 -1.39 -7.91
N ASP A 32 26.75 -0.99 -7.65
CA ASP A 32 26.16 0.20 -8.27
C ASP A 32 26.50 1.47 -7.49
N THR A 33 27.39 2.26 -8.04
CA THR A 33 27.77 3.58 -7.50
C THR A 33 26.74 4.66 -7.80
N SER A 34 25.88 4.47 -8.82
CA SER A 34 24.89 5.45 -9.25
C SER A 34 23.58 5.35 -8.45
N GLY A 35 23.31 4.19 -7.87
CA GLY A 35 22.05 3.85 -7.19
C GLY A 35 20.86 3.67 -8.14
N TYR A 36 21.05 3.79 -9.46
CA TYR A 36 19.99 3.63 -10.45
C TYR A 36 19.66 2.15 -10.68
N PHE A 37 20.68 1.34 -10.93
CA PHE A 37 20.52 -0.09 -11.19
C PHE A 37 20.02 -0.85 -9.97
N SER A 38 20.42 -0.44 -8.77
CA SER A 38 19.91 -0.98 -7.51
C SER A 38 18.39 -0.78 -7.36
N LYS A 39 17.91 0.42 -7.69
CA LYS A 39 16.47 0.73 -7.66
C LYS A 39 15.69 -0.07 -8.71
N LEU A 40 16.26 -0.19 -9.92
CA LEU A 40 15.64 -0.99 -10.98
C LEU A 40 15.58 -2.48 -10.60
N ALA A 41 16.68 -3.03 -10.08
CA ALA A 41 16.74 -4.41 -9.60
C ALA A 41 15.71 -4.66 -8.48
N ALA A 42 15.57 -3.71 -7.54
CA ALA A 42 14.59 -3.80 -6.47
C ALA A 42 13.14 -3.79 -7.00
N MET A 43 12.85 -2.97 -8.02
CA MET A 43 11.52 -2.97 -8.65
C MET A 43 11.22 -4.30 -9.36
N VAL A 44 12.21 -4.87 -10.05
CA VAL A 44 12.08 -6.19 -10.70
C VAL A 44 11.88 -7.27 -9.64
N ALA A 45 12.66 -7.25 -8.55
CA ALA A 45 12.52 -8.20 -7.45
C ALA A 45 11.14 -8.12 -6.80
N PHE A 46 10.60 -6.92 -6.62
CA PHE A 46 9.24 -6.72 -6.12
C PHE A 46 8.19 -7.30 -7.09
N ALA A 47 8.32 -7.02 -8.39
CA ALA A 47 7.40 -7.56 -9.40
C ALA A 47 7.44 -9.09 -9.43
N CYS A 48 8.63 -9.70 -9.40
CA CYS A 48 8.79 -11.15 -9.31
C CYS A 48 8.09 -11.71 -8.08
N PHE A 49 8.31 -11.11 -6.90
CA PHE A 49 7.68 -11.56 -5.65
C PHE A 49 6.15 -11.51 -5.70
N VAL A 50 5.57 -10.44 -6.29
CA VAL A 50 4.11 -10.32 -6.48
C VAL A 50 3.58 -11.44 -7.38
N LEU A 51 4.27 -11.68 -8.51
CA LEU A 51 3.91 -12.75 -9.44
C LEU A 51 4.05 -14.14 -8.82
N ASP A 52 5.17 -14.40 -8.12
CA ASP A 52 5.42 -15.66 -7.46
C ASP A 52 4.33 -15.98 -6.43
N LEU A 53 3.96 -15.00 -5.60
CA LEU A 53 2.89 -15.17 -4.60
C LEU A 53 1.53 -15.41 -5.24
N THR A 54 1.24 -14.73 -6.36
CA THR A 54 0.00 -14.90 -7.12
C THR A 54 -0.07 -16.30 -7.74
N MET A 55 1.03 -16.77 -8.33
CA MET A 55 1.12 -18.12 -8.90
C MET A 55 1.02 -19.21 -7.84
N LEU A 56 1.63 -19.01 -6.67
CA LEU A 56 1.48 -19.93 -5.53
C LEU A 56 0.01 -20.02 -5.10
N GLY A 57 -0.70 -18.90 -5.03
CA GLY A 57 -2.13 -18.87 -4.75
C GLY A 57 -2.94 -19.72 -5.74
N GLN A 58 -2.61 -19.64 -7.03
CA GLN A 58 -3.27 -20.45 -8.08
C GLN A 58 -2.92 -21.95 -7.93
N ILE A 59 -1.66 -22.31 -7.66
CA ILE A 59 -1.23 -23.70 -7.50
C ILE A 59 -1.97 -24.35 -6.34
N PHE A 60 -2.14 -23.64 -5.21
CA PHE A 60 -2.82 -24.15 -4.03
C PHE A 60 -4.34 -23.91 -4.05
N ASN A 61 -4.87 -23.39 -5.16
CA ASN A 61 -6.30 -23.06 -5.31
C ASN A 61 -6.83 -22.19 -4.16
N VAL A 62 -5.99 -21.25 -3.69
CA VAL A 62 -6.36 -20.28 -2.65
C VAL A 62 -7.14 -19.15 -3.29
N THR A 63 -8.33 -18.89 -2.77
CA THR A 63 -9.13 -17.73 -3.24
C THR A 63 -8.35 -16.44 -3.01
N PRO A 64 -8.34 -15.52 -3.99
CA PRO A 64 -7.68 -14.23 -3.82
C PRO A 64 -8.17 -13.54 -2.53
N SER A 65 -7.24 -13.19 -1.67
CA SER A 65 -7.51 -12.57 -0.37
C SER A 65 -6.79 -11.22 -0.29
N ASP A 66 -7.44 -10.27 0.38
CA ASP A 66 -6.85 -8.98 0.77
C ASP A 66 -5.57 -9.15 1.61
N LEU A 67 -5.43 -10.28 2.33
CA LEU A 67 -4.22 -10.60 3.10
C LEU A 67 -2.95 -10.68 2.24
N ALA A 68 -3.04 -10.92 0.93
CA ALA A 68 -1.89 -10.91 0.03
C ALA A 68 -1.23 -9.52 -0.06
N LEU A 69 -1.97 -8.45 0.17
CA LEU A 69 -1.44 -7.08 0.16
C LEU A 69 -0.46 -6.83 1.33
N VAL A 70 -0.58 -7.58 2.43
CA VAL A 70 0.31 -7.41 3.59
C VAL A 70 1.75 -7.84 3.28
N PRO A 71 2.05 -9.08 2.81
CA PRO A 71 3.41 -9.43 2.42
C PRO A 71 3.94 -8.57 1.26
N TRP A 72 3.10 -8.14 0.32
CA TRP A 72 3.52 -7.21 -0.73
C TRP A 72 3.95 -5.86 -0.14
N ALA A 73 3.17 -5.30 0.80
CA ALA A 73 3.52 -4.05 1.47
C ALA A 73 4.85 -4.17 2.23
N LEU A 74 5.02 -5.25 3.00
CA LEU A 74 6.22 -5.49 3.79
C LEU A 74 7.46 -5.65 2.92
N TYR A 75 7.36 -6.42 1.83
CA TYR A 75 8.48 -6.63 0.92
C TYR A 75 8.83 -5.35 0.14
N ALA A 76 7.83 -4.60 -0.34
CA ALA A 76 8.05 -3.31 -0.97
C ALA A 76 8.71 -2.31 -0.01
N LEU A 77 8.27 -2.28 1.26
CA LEU A 77 8.85 -1.43 2.29
C LEU A 77 10.31 -1.79 2.56
N LEU A 78 10.61 -3.09 2.72
CA LEU A 78 11.96 -3.58 2.91
C LEU A 78 12.89 -3.12 1.79
N LEU A 79 12.51 -3.37 0.52
CA LEU A 79 13.29 -2.97 -0.64
C LEU A 79 13.38 -1.45 -0.80
N ALA A 80 12.32 -0.71 -0.46
CA ALA A 80 12.32 0.74 -0.49
C ALA A 80 13.42 1.32 0.41
N TYR A 81 13.52 0.84 1.64
CA TYR A 81 14.54 1.31 2.58
C TYR A 81 15.94 0.79 2.25
N LEU A 82 16.07 -0.46 1.80
CA LEU A 82 17.36 -1.02 1.39
C LEU A 82 17.98 -0.25 0.21
N CYS A 83 17.18 0.02 -0.82
CA CYS A 83 17.68 0.62 -2.08
C CYS A 83 17.38 2.12 -2.22
N ASN A 84 16.84 2.77 -1.19
CA ASN A 84 16.38 4.17 -1.23
C ASN A 84 15.44 4.43 -2.45
N ALA A 85 14.47 3.52 -2.67
CA ALA A 85 13.60 3.50 -3.83
C ALA A 85 12.23 4.10 -3.52
N ARG A 86 12.02 5.35 -3.93
CA ARG A 86 10.79 6.13 -3.70
C ARG A 86 9.53 5.44 -4.24
N LEU A 87 9.62 4.84 -5.42
CA LEU A 87 8.48 4.16 -6.05
C LEU A 87 8.03 2.93 -5.26
N LEU A 88 8.97 2.18 -4.68
CA LEU A 88 8.65 1.03 -3.84
C LEU A 88 8.01 1.45 -2.51
N LEU A 89 8.42 2.60 -1.96
CA LEU A 89 7.73 3.17 -0.80
C LEU A 89 6.28 3.54 -1.13
N ALA A 90 6.05 4.19 -2.28
CA ALA A 90 4.70 4.49 -2.73
C ALA A 90 3.88 3.21 -2.95
N ALA A 91 4.47 2.17 -3.57
CA ALA A 91 3.82 0.88 -3.75
C ALA A 91 3.46 0.22 -2.40
N ALA A 92 4.36 0.27 -1.42
CA ALA A 92 4.10 -0.25 -0.07
C ALA A 92 2.90 0.44 0.59
N ILE A 93 2.86 1.78 0.54
CA ILE A 93 1.74 2.55 1.10
C ILE A 93 0.43 2.25 0.36
N LEU A 94 0.47 2.13 -0.98
CA LEU A 94 -0.69 1.75 -1.77
C LEU A 94 -1.21 0.36 -1.42
N CYS A 95 -0.32 -0.61 -1.17
CA CYS A 95 -0.72 -1.94 -0.69
C CYS A 95 -1.41 -1.87 0.68
N VAL A 96 -0.91 -1.05 1.60
CA VAL A 96 -1.55 -0.83 2.91
C VAL A 96 -2.93 -0.20 2.74
N MET A 97 -3.04 0.85 1.94
CA MET A 97 -4.33 1.49 1.66
C MET A 97 -5.30 0.55 0.94
N GLY A 98 -4.80 -0.24 -0.02
CA GLY A 98 -5.58 -1.28 -0.71
C GLY A 98 -6.09 -2.37 0.23
N PHE A 99 -5.27 -2.79 1.20
CA PHE A 99 -5.69 -3.75 2.24
C PHE A 99 -6.84 -3.18 3.07
N ILE A 100 -6.75 -1.92 3.51
CA ILE A 100 -7.82 -1.26 4.26
C ILE A 100 -9.08 -1.15 3.40
N ALA A 101 -8.96 -0.73 2.15
CA ALA A 101 -10.08 -0.64 1.21
C ALA A 101 -10.79 -1.99 1.02
N ALA A 102 -10.02 -3.07 0.83
CA ALA A 102 -10.56 -4.42 0.67
C ALA A 102 -11.27 -4.91 1.94
N ARG A 103 -10.71 -4.63 3.13
CA ARG A 103 -11.34 -4.98 4.42
C ARG A 103 -12.66 -4.25 4.64
N VAL A 104 -12.71 -2.95 4.37
CA VAL A 104 -13.94 -2.15 4.48
C VAL A 104 -15.00 -2.69 3.53
N GLY A 105 -14.63 -2.99 2.28
CA GLY A 105 -15.55 -3.57 1.29
C GLY A 105 -16.10 -4.94 1.70
N THR A 106 -15.29 -5.81 2.32
CA THR A 106 -15.76 -7.14 2.78
C THR A 106 -16.71 -7.07 3.96
N TRP A 107 -16.56 -6.11 4.86
CA TRP A 107 -17.47 -5.93 5.99
C TRP A 107 -18.83 -5.36 5.58
N GLY A 108 -18.86 -4.55 4.51
CA GLY A 108 -20.11 -4.01 3.94
C GLY A 108 -20.88 -4.99 3.05
N GLY A 109 -20.39 -6.22 2.84
CA GLY A 109 -21.04 -7.22 1.98
C GLY A 109 -20.99 -6.89 0.49
N GLY A 110 -20.28 -5.85 0.10
CA GLY A 110 -20.07 -5.40 -1.28
C GLY A 110 -18.64 -5.65 -1.75
N TYR A 111 -18.50 -6.02 -3.01
CA TYR A 111 -17.21 -6.01 -3.69
C TYR A 111 -16.66 -4.57 -3.71
N TRP A 112 -15.45 -4.39 -4.16
CA TRP A 112 -14.66 -3.14 -4.32
C TRP A 112 -15.42 -1.79 -4.39
N LEU A 113 -16.70 -1.81 -4.72
CA LEU A 113 -17.61 -0.65 -4.72
C LEU A 113 -17.95 -0.14 -3.31
N GLY A 114 -17.81 -0.99 -2.28
CA GLY A 114 -18.09 -0.64 -0.89
C GLY A 114 -17.02 0.24 -0.22
N VAL A 115 -15.94 0.61 -0.93
CA VAL A 115 -14.91 1.53 -0.42
C VAL A 115 -15.51 2.89 -0.04
N GLY A 116 -16.60 3.30 -0.72
CA GLY A 116 -17.33 4.52 -0.42
C GLY A 116 -18.30 4.41 0.77
N GLU A 117 -18.63 3.20 1.27
CA GLU A 117 -19.63 3.02 2.32
C GLU A 117 -19.15 3.46 3.71
N ARG A 118 -17.84 3.38 3.99
CA ARG A 118 -17.26 3.75 5.28
C ARG A 118 -15.88 4.42 5.11
N PRO A 119 -15.84 5.63 4.54
CA PRO A 119 -14.57 6.32 4.23
C PRO A 119 -13.74 6.65 5.47
N GLU A 120 -14.36 6.77 6.63
CA GLU A 120 -13.71 7.09 7.92
C GLU A 120 -12.65 6.06 8.33
N ASN A 121 -12.72 4.82 7.83
CA ASN A 121 -11.74 3.79 8.13
C ASN A 121 -10.32 4.10 7.59
N PHE A 122 -10.20 5.04 6.68
CA PHE A 122 -8.90 5.51 6.18
C PHE A 122 -8.22 6.52 7.12
N PHE A 123 -8.96 7.20 8.00
CA PHE A 123 -8.39 8.23 8.88
C PHE A 123 -7.31 7.69 9.82
N PRO A 124 -7.48 6.56 10.53
CA PRO A 124 -6.42 6.00 11.36
C PRO A 124 -5.15 5.67 10.58
N ALA A 125 -5.31 5.08 9.39
CA ALA A 125 -4.18 4.76 8.54
C ALA A 125 -3.47 6.02 8.02
N ALA A 126 -4.22 7.04 7.59
CA ALA A 126 -3.67 8.32 7.19
C ALA A 126 -2.88 8.98 8.33
N ALA A 127 -3.42 8.95 9.55
CA ALA A 127 -2.74 9.46 10.74
C ALA A 127 -1.44 8.69 11.05
N LEU A 128 -1.46 7.36 10.97
CA LEU A 128 -0.27 6.53 11.16
C LEU A 128 0.79 6.81 10.09
N ILE A 129 0.40 6.89 8.81
CA ILE A 129 1.30 7.20 7.69
C ILE A 129 1.91 8.59 7.88
N PHE A 130 1.13 9.57 8.32
CA PHE A 130 1.61 10.92 8.62
C PHE A 130 2.59 10.95 9.80
N ALA A 131 2.37 10.12 10.81
CA ALA A 131 3.21 10.04 12.00
C ALA A 131 4.60 9.43 11.72
N VAL A 132 4.74 8.57 10.70
CA VAL A 132 6.03 7.92 10.40
C VAL A 132 7.17 8.93 10.26
N PRO A 133 7.11 9.97 9.41
CA PRO A 133 8.22 10.92 9.28
C PRO A 133 8.37 11.87 10.49
N LEU A 134 7.42 11.90 11.43
CA LEU A 134 7.53 12.64 12.68
C LEU A 134 8.27 11.82 13.75
N CYS A 135 8.00 10.51 13.80
CA CYS A 135 8.58 9.60 14.80
C CYS A 135 9.95 9.06 14.37
N PHE A 136 10.17 8.88 13.08
CA PHE A 136 11.39 8.30 12.52
C PHE A 136 12.09 9.31 11.61
N GLU A 137 13.33 9.63 11.96
CA GLU A 137 14.14 10.58 11.20
C GLU A 137 14.48 10.03 9.82
N GLN A 138 14.00 10.70 8.77
CA GLN A 138 14.16 10.28 7.36
C GLN A 138 15.36 10.98 6.67
N ARG A 139 16.36 11.47 7.43
CA ARG A 139 17.49 12.26 6.87
C ARG A 139 18.26 11.52 5.78
N ASN A 140 18.41 10.20 5.94
CA ASN A 140 19.16 9.37 4.99
C ASN A 140 18.34 8.96 3.75
N PHE A 141 17.03 9.23 3.75
CA PHE A 141 16.09 8.80 2.70
C PHE A 141 15.47 9.99 2.00
N SER A 142 16.15 10.45 0.93
CA SER A 142 15.71 11.68 0.25
C SER A 142 14.31 11.53 -0.37
N GLY A 143 13.37 12.37 0.07
CA GLY A 143 12.01 12.43 -0.45
C GLY A 143 11.02 11.44 0.17
N PHE A 144 11.41 10.55 1.08
CA PHE A 144 10.49 9.63 1.74
C PHE A 144 9.45 10.37 2.59
N ALA A 145 9.90 11.38 3.35
CA ALA A 145 9.00 12.20 4.16
C ALA A 145 7.90 12.88 3.33
N VAL A 146 8.23 13.31 2.11
CA VAL A 146 7.26 13.91 1.18
C VAL A 146 6.23 12.86 0.73
N ILE A 147 6.67 11.66 0.37
CA ILE A 147 5.78 10.57 -0.05
C ILE A 147 4.82 10.21 1.08
N TYR A 148 5.31 10.00 2.30
CA TYR A 148 4.48 9.74 3.46
C TYR A 148 3.43 10.84 3.66
N ARG A 149 3.82 12.11 3.61
CA ARG A 149 2.91 13.25 3.76
C ARG A 149 1.85 13.31 2.66
N VAL A 150 2.26 13.15 1.40
CA VAL A 150 1.33 13.16 0.26
C VAL A 150 0.29 12.06 0.38
N PHE A 151 0.70 10.81 0.63
CA PHE A 151 -0.24 9.71 0.78
C PHE A 151 -1.11 9.83 2.04
N ALA A 152 -0.58 10.35 3.14
CA ALA A 152 -1.36 10.63 4.33
C ALA A 152 -2.43 11.70 4.07
N LEU A 153 -2.08 12.77 3.37
CA LEU A 153 -3.05 13.82 2.99
C LEU A 153 -4.09 13.30 2.01
N LEU A 154 -3.71 12.48 1.03
CA LEU A 154 -4.68 11.82 0.15
C LEU A 154 -5.62 10.92 0.95
N GLY A 155 -5.08 10.09 1.87
CA GLY A 155 -5.87 9.23 2.74
C GLY A 155 -6.75 9.98 3.73
N LEU A 156 -6.49 11.25 3.99
CA LEU A 156 -7.32 12.14 4.80
C LEU A 156 -8.37 12.86 3.95
N PHE A 157 -7.95 13.56 2.89
CA PHE A 157 -8.83 14.44 2.12
C PHE A 157 -9.79 13.70 1.20
N LEU A 158 -9.41 12.56 0.61
CA LEU A 158 -10.33 11.80 -0.25
C LEU A 158 -11.54 11.28 0.51
N PRO A 159 -11.40 10.61 1.67
CA PRO A 159 -12.55 10.24 2.50
C PRO A 159 -13.38 11.43 2.99
N MET A 160 -12.73 12.53 3.38
CA MET A 160 -13.45 13.76 3.76
C MET A 160 -14.27 14.31 2.60
N LEU A 161 -13.72 14.30 1.38
CA LEU A 161 -14.45 14.75 0.19
C LEU A 161 -15.66 13.84 -0.11
N VAL A 162 -15.52 12.53 0.07
CA VAL A 162 -16.63 11.59 -0.09
C VAL A 162 -17.72 11.89 0.94
N LEU A 163 -17.39 12.05 2.21
CA LEU A 163 -18.35 12.35 3.28
C LEU A 163 -18.97 13.75 3.16
N ALA A 164 -18.23 14.70 2.63
CA ALA A 164 -18.73 16.04 2.36
C ALA A 164 -19.78 16.10 1.23
N ASN A 165 -19.84 15.06 0.38
CA ASN A 165 -20.81 14.96 -0.72
C ASN A 165 -21.85 13.86 -0.51
N TRP A 166 -21.53 12.83 0.27
CA TRP A 166 -22.39 11.68 0.57
C TRP A 166 -22.28 11.31 2.05
N GLY A 167 -22.92 12.10 2.89
CA GLY A 167 -22.89 11.93 4.34
C GLY A 167 -23.49 10.62 4.86
N SER A 168 -24.25 9.89 4.03
CA SER A 168 -24.83 8.60 4.39
C SER A 168 -23.82 7.48 4.68
N GLY A 169 -22.57 7.65 4.23
CA GLY A 169 -21.48 6.68 4.48
C GLY A 169 -20.79 6.83 5.83
N SER A 170 -21.16 7.80 6.67
CA SER A 170 -20.55 8.01 7.99
C SER A 170 -21.01 7.00 9.04
N TYR A 171 -20.16 6.76 10.05
CA TYR A 171 -20.53 6.07 11.29
C TYR A 171 -21.39 6.93 12.23
N LEU A 172 -21.41 8.23 12.00
CA LEU A 172 -22.19 9.14 12.84
C LEU A 172 -23.69 8.96 12.55
N ALA A 173 -24.47 8.70 13.59
CA ALA A 173 -25.94 8.58 13.51
C ALA A 173 -26.61 9.96 13.45
N LEU A 174 -26.21 10.79 12.48
CA LEU A 174 -26.70 12.14 12.26
C LEU A 174 -27.37 12.24 10.88
N PRO A 175 -28.24 13.23 10.63
CA PRO A 175 -28.76 13.50 9.31
C PRO A 175 -27.63 13.76 8.31
N SER A 176 -27.74 13.24 7.08
CA SER A 176 -26.69 13.33 6.05
C SER A 176 -26.24 14.76 5.80
N ALA A 177 -27.19 15.72 5.75
CA ALA A 177 -26.88 17.14 5.54
C ALA A 177 -25.98 17.75 6.66
N LEU A 178 -26.13 17.29 7.90
CA LEU A 178 -25.26 17.72 8.99
C LEU A 178 -23.86 17.12 8.87
N ILE A 179 -23.77 15.85 8.47
CA ILE A 179 -22.49 15.16 8.24
C ILE A 179 -21.74 15.83 7.10
N GLU A 180 -22.43 16.09 5.98
CA GLU A 180 -21.86 16.80 4.84
C GLU A 180 -21.29 18.16 5.24
N GLY A 181 -22.07 18.97 5.96
CA GLY A 181 -21.64 20.27 6.47
C GLY A 181 -20.43 20.16 7.42
N LEU A 182 -20.46 19.17 8.32
CA LEU A 182 -19.36 18.95 9.26
C LEU A 182 -18.05 18.59 8.54
N TYR A 183 -18.08 17.69 7.56
CA TYR A 183 -16.89 17.29 6.81
C TYR A 183 -16.42 18.38 5.83
N GLN A 184 -17.31 19.20 5.30
CA GLN A 184 -16.93 20.39 4.53
C GLN A 184 -16.12 21.35 5.40
N VAL A 185 -16.65 21.73 6.57
CA VAL A 185 -15.94 22.63 7.49
C VAL A 185 -14.62 22.02 7.96
N ALA A 186 -14.62 20.72 8.38
CA ALA A 186 -13.42 20.03 8.81
C ALA A 186 -12.36 19.95 7.70
N GLY A 187 -12.78 19.74 6.45
CA GLY A 187 -11.89 19.72 5.29
C GLY A 187 -11.24 21.09 5.04
N PHE A 188 -12.02 22.19 5.11
CA PHE A 188 -11.46 23.54 4.98
C PHE A 188 -10.49 23.88 6.12
N VAL A 189 -10.82 23.52 7.36
CA VAL A 189 -9.93 23.73 8.51
C VAL A 189 -8.64 22.91 8.36
N ALA A 190 -8.74 21.63 7.99
CA ALA A 190 -7.57 20.79 7.75
C ALA A 190 -6.70 21.34 6.62
N ALA A 191 -7.29 21.81 5.52
CA ALA A 191 -6.55 22.43 4.43
C ALA A 191 -5.83 23.70 4.87
N ALA A 192 -6.47 24.55 5.68
CA ALA A 192 -5.86 25.77 6.19
C ALA A 192 -4.71 25.51 7.19
N LEU A 193 -4.69 24.35 7.85
CA LEU A 193 -3.60 23.96 8.77
C LEU A 193 -2.38 23.36 8.04
N VAL A 194 -2.55 22.91 6.80
CA VAL A 194 -1.49 22.28 5.99
C VAL A 194 -0.76 23.30 5.11
N ILE A 195 -1.42 24.41 4.77
CA ILE A 195 -0.85 25.53 4.01
C ILE A 195 -0.05 26.44 4.94
#